data_a93d9ca949a3f21a02754d56b96f8941
#
_entry.id   a93d9ca949a3f21a02754d56b96f8941
#
_cell.length_a   1.000
_cell.length_b   1.000
_cell.length_c   1.000
_cell.angle_alpha   90.00
_cell.angle_beta   90.00
_cell.angle_gamma   90.00
#
_symmetry.space_group_name_H-M   'P 1'
#
loop_
_entity.id
_entity.type
_entity.pdbx_description
1 polymer ?
#
loop_
_entity_poly.entity_id
_entity_poly.type
_entity_poly.pdbx_seq_one_letter_code
_entity_poly.pdbx_strand_id
1 'polypeptide(L)'
;DFEINLTENLSIKPFLVPHRDEFSETVGFQIKSVKSLIFIPDIDKWSKWNKNIISIAAKNDYNLLDGTFYNIDELPGRDMSEIPHPFIVETMKIFKSSSAKKSVYFIHLNHSNPALNSDSKERKNILKKGFNVAKFGDKFYL
;
A
#
# COMPACT_ATOMS: atom_id res chain seq x y z
N ASP A 1 2.41 -4.16 21.44
CA ASP A 1 2.31 -5.04 20.25
C ASP A 1 1.41 -6.22 20.63
N PHE A 2 0.24 -6.26 20.01
CA PHE A 2 -0.79 -7.26 20.26
C PHE A 2 -0.95 -8.12 18.99
N GLU A 3 -0.84 -9.44 19.12
CA GLU A 3 -1.03 -10.40 18.02
C GLU A 3 -2.20 -11.31 18.37
N ILE A 4 -3.12 -11.48 17.44
CA ILE A 4 -4.33 -12.28 17.59
C ILE A 4 -4.15 -13.56 16.77
N ASN A 5 -4.24 -14.71 17.41
CA ASN A 5 -4.33 -15.99 16.73
C ASN A 5 -5.79 -16.24 16.32
N LEU A 6 -6.06 -16.25 15.03
CA LEU A 6 -7.39 -16.54 14.47
C LEU A 6 -7.62 -18.05 14.38
N THR A 7 -6.57 -18.80 14.07
CA THR A 7 -6.51 -20.27 14.10
C THR A 7 -5.13 -20.71 14.59
N GLU A 8 -4.88 -22.02 14.68
CA GLU A 8 -3.55 -22.56 15.02
C GLU A 8 -2.45 -22.10 14.04
N ASN A 9 -2.81 -21.82 12.79
CA ASN A 9 -1.87 -21.50 11.71
C ASN A 9 -2.07 -20.11 11.10
N LEU A 10 -2.92 -19.27 11.68
CA LEU A 10 -3.23 -17.94 11.14
C LEU A 10 -3.25 -16.91 12.26
N SER A 11 -2.36 -15.93 12.18
CA SER A 11 -2.33 -14.79 13.10
C SER A 11 -2.46 -13.45 12.38
N ILE A 12 -2.95 -12.46 13.10
CA ILE A 12 -3.05 -11.07 12.66
C ILE A 12 -2.47 -10.14 13.72
N LYS A 13 -1.60 -9.23 13.29
CA LYS A 13 -0.97 -8.22 14.15
C LYS A 13 -1.28 -6.82 13.61
N PRO A 14 -2.12 -6.02 14.31
CA PRO A 14 -2.30 -4.62 13.99
C PRO A 14 -1.05 -3.81 14.36
N PHE A 15 -0.81 -2.73 13.63
CA PHE A 15 0.25 -1.76 13.93
C PHE A 15 -0.16 -0.36 13.50
N LEU A 16 0.27 0.64 14.25
CA LEU A 16 -0.05 2.03 13.95
C LEU A 16 0.67 2.51 12.68
N VAL A 17 -0.06 3.28 11.88
CA VAL A 17 0.45 4.03 10.73
C VAL A 17 0.03 5.50 10.89
N PRO A 18 0.85 6.48 10.47
CA PRO A 18 0.45 7.89 10.52
C PRO A 18 -0.70 8.15 9.53
N HIS A 19 -1.70 8.87 9.99
CA HIS A 19 -2.77 9.41 9.14
C HIS A 19 -3.42 10.60 9.87
N ARG A 20 -4.68 10.91 9.60
CA ARG A 20 -5.46 11.90 10.32
C ARG A 20 -6.00 11.30 11.61
N ASP A 21 -5.30 11.54 12.71
CA ASP A 21 -5.58 10.90 14.00
C ASP A 21 -6.41 11.79 14.94
N GLU A 22 -7.22 12.72 14.39
CA GLU A 22 -8.01 13.66 15.19
C GLU A 22 -9.08 12.98 16.05
N PHE A 23 -9.59 11.83 15.61
CA PHE A 23 -10.66 11.10 16.31
C PHE A 23 -10.30 9.66 16.65
N SER A 24 -9.43 9.03 15.87
CA SER A 24 -9.03 7.64 16.07
C SER A 24 -7.70 7.36 15.40
N GLU A 25 -6.99 6.38 15.91
CA GLU A 25 -5.76 5.87 15.32
C GLU A 25 -6.04 5.13 14.01
N THR A 26 -5.11 5.22 13.04
CA THR A 26 -5.12 4.44 11.82
C THR A 26 -4.17 3.27 11.94
N VAL A 27 -4.60 2.09 11.51
CA VAL A 27 -3.84 0.85 11.62
C VAL A 27 -3.63 0.15 10.29
N GLY A 28 -2.44 -0.40 10.11
CA GLY A 28 -2.17 -1.46 9.16
C GLY A 28 -2.18 -2.82 9.85
N PHE A 29 -2.17 -3.88 9.08
CA PHE A 29 -2.19 -5.25 9.57
C PHE A 29 -1.08 -6.08 8.94
N GLN A 30 -0.43 -6.91 9.75
CA GLN A 30 0.36 -8.03 9.27
C GLN A 30 -0.43 -9.31 9.52
N ILE A 31 -0.64 -10.09 8.47
CA ILE A 31 -1.33 -11.37 8.52
C ILE A 31 -0.29 -12.44 8.19
N LYS A 32 -0.20 -13.48 9.02
CA LYS A 32 0.78 -14.54 8.89
C LYS A 32 0.13 -15.91 8.93
N SER A 33 0.59 -16.77 8.02
CA SER A 33 0.38 -18.21 8.02
C SER A 33 1.67 -18.86 7.50
N VAL A 34 1.59 -19.78 6.53
CA VAL A 34 2.76 -20.28 5.77
C VAL A 34 3.42 -19.15 4.98
N LYS A 35 2.61 -18.22 4.47
CA LYS A 35 3.04 -16.96 3.89
C LYS A 35 2.55 -15.78 4.71
N SER A 36 3.05 -14.60 4.40
CA SER A 36 2.75 -13.37 5.11
C SER A 36 2.26 -12.26 4.19
N LEU A 37 1.37 -11.45 4.72
CA LEU A 37 0.75 -10.32 4.02
C LEU A 37 0.79 -9.07 4.90
N ILE A 38 1.20 -7.94 4.31
CA ILE A 38 1.03 -6.60 4.87
C ILE A 38 -0.17 -5.94 4.20
N PHE A 39 -1.05 -5.36 5.01
CA PHE A 39 -2.22 -4.61 4.56
C PHE A 39 -2.19 -3.21 5.15
N ILE A 40 -1.90 -2.21 4.31
CA ILE A 40 -1.89 -0.78 4.66
C ILE A 40 -2.73 -0.07 3.61
N PRO A 41 -4.07 -0.06 3.76
CA PRO A 41 -4.96 0.56 2.78
C PRO A 41 -4.92 2.08 2.85
N ASP A 42 -4.56 2.64 4.01
CA ASP A 42 -4.64 4.06 4.30
C ASP A 42 -3.45 4.47 5.18
N ILE A 43 -2.68 5.45 4.73
CA ILE A 43 -1.51 5.97 5.44
C ILE A 43 -1.18 7.36 4.90
N ASP A 44 -0.67 8.26 5.75
CA ASP A 44 -0.04 9.52 5.31
C ASP A 44 1.31 9.23 4.60
N LYS A 45 2.04 10.24 4.24
CA LYS A 45 3.33 10.11 3.54
C LYS A 45 4.27 9.14 4.26
N TRP A 46 4.96 8.27 3.52
CA TRP A 46 5.95 7.33 4.06
C TRP A 46 7.02 8.01 4.91
N SER A 47 7.34 9.28 4.61
CA SER A 47 8.30 10.08 5.37
C SER A 47 7.85 10.46 6.79
N LYS A 48 6.54 10.42 7.07
CA LYS A 48 5.97 10.66 8.38
C LYS A 48 5.95 9.40 9.26
N TRP A 49 6.19 8.24 8.68
CA TRP A 49 6.23 6.98 9.42
C TRP A 49 7.63 6.69 9.94
N ASN A 50 7.74 6.34 11.22
CA ASN A 50 9.01 6.01 11.87
C ASN A 50 9.54 4.61 11.51
N LYS A 51 8.85 3.87 10.63
CA LYS A 51 9.24 2.55 10.13
C LYS A 51 9.63 2.60 8.66
N ASN A 52 10.49 1.68 8.24
CA ASN A 52 10.93 1.58 6.85
C ASN A 52 10.08 0.58 6.08
N ILE A 53 9.25 1.08 5.16
CA ILE A 53 8.34 0.26 4.36
C ILE A 53 9.06 -0.74 3.46
N ILE A 54 10.25 -0.43 2.95
CA ILE A 54 11.04 -1.37 2.13
C ILE A 54 11.47 -2.58 2.97
N SER A 55 11.95 -2.32 4.19
CA SER A 55 12.38 -3.37 5.11
C SER A 55 11.22 -4.25 5.57
N ILE A 56 10.03 -3.66 5.72
CA ILE A 56 8.81 -4.41 6.04
C ILE A 56 8.41 -5.27 4.85
N ALA A 57 8.32 -4.67 3.65
CA ALA A 57 7.88 -5.36 2.44
C ALA A 57 8.83 -6.51 2.05
N ALA A 58 10.13 -6.36 2.29
CA ALA A 58 11.12 -7.41 1.99
C ALA A 58 10.97 -8.66 2.85
N LYS A 59 10.24 -8.59 3.96
CA LYS A 59 10.01 -9.69 4.90
C LYS A 59 8.64 -10.35 4.73
N ASN A 60 7.85 -9.88 3.75
CA ASN A 60 6.49 -10.37 3.54
C ASN A 60 6.27 -10.76 2.08
N ASP A 61 5.46 -11.80 1.85
CA ASP A 61 5.20 -12.35 0.52
C ASP A 61 4.27 -11.47 -0.31
N TYR A 62 3.34 -10.79 0.35
CA TYR A 62 2.38 -9.88 -0.27
C TYR A 62 2.34 -8.56 0.50
N ASN A 63 2.34 -7.43 -0.21
CA ASN A 63 2.29 -6.10 0.38
C ASN A 63 1.20 -5.28 -0.31
N LEU A 64 0.03 -5.21 0.30
CA LEU A 64 -1.12 -4.44 -0.16
C LEU A 64 -1.00 -3.03 0.44
N LEU A 65 -0.61 -2.07 -0.38
CA LEU A 65 -0.25 -0.73 0.04
C LEU A 65 -1.19 0.32 -0.56
N ASP A 66 -1.35 1.41 0.18
CA ASP A 66 -2.09 2.60 -0.25
C ASP A 66 -1.67 3.05 -1.66
N GLY A 67 -2.65 3.14 -2.52
CA GLY A 67 -2.56 3.60 -3.90
C GLY A 67 -3.65 4.60 -4.24
N THR A 68 -4.15 5.35 -3.25
CA THR A 68 -5.32 6.24 -3.39
C THR A 68 -5.16 7.16 -4.60
N PHE A 69 -4.03 7.84 -4.74
CA PHE A 69 -3.76 8.72 -5.88
C PHE A 69 -2.50 8.30 -6.65
N TYR A 70 -2.54 8.49 -7.97
CA TYR A 70 -1.39 8.16 -8.80
C TYR A 70 -0.27 9.18 -8.66
N ASN A 71 -0.58 10.47 -8.83
CA ASN A 71 0.38 11.58 -8.72
C ASN A 71 -0.30 12.89 -8.26
N ILE A 72 0.49 13.93 -8.11
CA ILE A 72 0.05 15.25 -7.66
C ILE A 72 -0.90 15.95 -8.63
N ASP A 73 -0.89 15.59 -9.92
CA ASP A 73 -1.67 16.23 -10.97
C ASP A 73 -3.06 15.59 -11.17
N GLU A 74 -3.41 14.58 -10.35
CA GLU A 74 -4.62 13.77 -10.55
C GLU A 74 -5.92 14.58 -10.41
N LEU A 75 -5.96 15.57 -9.51
CA LEU A 75 -7.14 16.41 -9.28
C LEU A 75 -6.80 17.88 -9.59
N PRO A 76 -7.05 18.35 -10.82
CA PRO A 76 -6.82 19.74 -11.20
C PRO A 76 -7.59 20.71 -10.30
N GLY A 77 -6.92 21.76 -9.83
CA GLY A 77 -7.51 22.81 -8.99
C GLY A 77 -7.56 22.50 -7.49
N ARG A 78 -7.05 21.33 -7.05
CA ARG A 78 -6.91 20.99 -5.64
C ARG A 78 -5.43 20.97 -5.26
N ASP A 79 -5.12 21.55 -4.10
CA ASP A 79 -3.78 21.38 -3.51
C ASP A 79 -3.60 19.93 -3.03
N MET A 80 -2.91 19.16 -3.84
CA MET A 80 -2.64 17.75 -3.56
C MET A 80 -1.49 17.55 -2.56
N SER A 81 -0.72 18.59 -2.24
CA SER A 81 0.40 18.49 -1.29
C SER A 81 -0.07 18.23 0.15
N GLU A 82 -1.30 18.68 0.49
CA GLU A 82 -1.92 18.48 1.80
C GLU A 82 -2.65 17.13 1.93
N ILE A 83 -2.74 16.36 0.85
CA ILE A 83 -3.44 15.08 0.87
C ILE A 83 -2.62 14.06 1.66
N PRO A 84 -3.21 13.46 2.71
CA PRO A 84 -2.51 12.55 3.61
C PRO A 84 -2.44 11.13 3.02
N HIS A 85 -1.95 10.99 1.81
CA HIS A 85 -1.68 9.72 1.14
C HIS A 85 -0.36 9.79 0.36
N PRO A 86 0.46 8.74 0.35
CA PRO A 86 1.59 8.65 -0.57
C PRO A 86 1.06 8.47 -1.99
N PHE A 87 1.59 9.20 -2.95
CA PHE A 87 1.25 8.93 -4.35
C PHE A 87 1.89 7.62 -4.81
N ILE A 88 1.23 6.90 -5.73
CA ILE A 88 1.80 5.69 -6.34
C ILE A 88 3.20 5.97 -6.91
N VAL A 89 3.40 7.12 -7.58
CA VAL A 89 4.72 7.48 -8.12
C VAL A 89 5.78 7.69 -7.04
N GLU A 90 5.42 8.20 -5.85
CA GLU A 90 6.31 8.35 -4.70
C GLU A 90 6.72 6.96 -4.16
N THR A 91 5.75 6.09 -3.94
CA THR A 91 5.98 4.71 -3.50
C THR A 91 6.88 3.96 -4.48
N MET A 92 6.60 4.05 -5.80
CA MET A 92 7.45 3.44 -6.83
C MET A 92 8.88 3.98 -6.83
N LYS A 93 9.08 5.27 -6.52
CA LYS A 93 10.41 5.88 -6.41
C LYS A 93 11.19 5.32 -5.21
N ILE A 94 10.53 5.18 -4.05
CA ILE A 94 11.12 4.60 -2.83
C ILE A 94 11.60 3.18 -3.09
N PHE A 95 10.80 2.36 -3.76
CA PHE A 95 11.09 0.95 -4.05
C PHE A 95 11.97 0.73 -5.30
N LYS A 96 12.44 1.77 -6.00
CA LYS A 96 13.08 1.68 -7.32
C LYS A 96 14.15 0.58 -7.40
N SER A 97 15.03 0.50 -6.41
CA SER A 97 16.15 -0.44 -6.37
C SER A 97 15.87 -1.70 -5.53
N SER A 98 14.68 -1.84 -4.97
CA SER A 98 14.30 -2.98 -4.14
C SER A 98 13.66 -4.10 -4.96
N SER A 99 14.06 -5.34 -4.71
CA SER A 99 13.39 -6.52 -5.27
C SER A 99 11.98 -6.71 -4.68
N ALA A 100 11.72 -6.19 -3.48
CA ALA A 100 10.42 -6.27 -2.80
C ALA A 100 9.28 -5.57 -3.58
N LYS A 101 9.59 -4.69 -4.56
CA LYS A 101 8.56 -4.09 -5.43
C LYS A 101 7.65 -5.10 -6.12
N LYS A 102 8.15 -6.31 -6.40
CA LYS A 102 7.38 -7.38 -7.07
C LYS A 102 6.23 -7.92 -6.22
N SER A 103 6.35 -7.82 -4.90
CA SER A 103 5.32 -8.21 -3.93
C SER A 103 4.38 -7.08 -3.54
N VAL A 104 4.57 -5.86 -4.08
CA VAL A 104 3.71 -4.70 -3.82
C VAL A 104 2.51 -4.70 -4.75
N TYR A 105 1.32 -4.57 -4.17
CA TYR A 105 0.03 -4.43 -4.82
C TYR A 105 -0.62 -3.14 -4.35
N PHE A 106 -0.85 -2.19 -5.25
CA PHE A 106 -1.59 -0.98 -4.92
C PHE A 106 -3.08 -1.29 -4.78
N ILE A 107 -3.66 -0.83 -3.67
CA ILE A 107 -5.08 -0.97 -3.30
C ILE A 107 -5.66 0.41 -2.95
N HIS A 108 -6.95 0.46 -2.56
CA HIS A 108 -7.60 1.68 -2.07
C HIS A 108 -7.61 2.84 -3.08
N LEU A 109 -7.65 2.54 -4.39
CA LEU A 109 -7.59 3.55 -5.43
C LEU A 109 -8.83 4.44 -5.42
N ASN A 110 -8.62 5.76 -5.42
CA ASN A 110 -9.69 6.74 -5.59
C ASN A 110 -10.34 6.58 -6.98
N HIS A 111 -11.62 6.93 -7.11
CA HIS A 111 -12.36 6.85 -8.38
C HIS A 111 -11.74 7.69 -9.52
N SER A 112 -10.98 8.74 -9.19
CA SER A 112 -10.22 9.54 -10.15
C SER A 112 -8.90 8.89 -10.61
N ASN A 113 -8.43 7.86 -9.90
CA ASN A 113 -7.12 7.29 -10.14
C ASN A 113 -7.05 6.62 -11.54
N PRO A 114 -6.20 7.11 -12.45
CA PRO A 114 -6.11 6.56 -13.80
C PRO A 114 -5.67 5.09 -13.84
N ALA A 115 -5.03 4.58 -12.77
CA ALA A 115 -4.65 3.18 -12.67
C ALA A 115 -5.84 2.22 -12.53
N LEU A 116 -7.06 2.70 -12.31
CA LEU A 116 -8.29 1.89 -12.37
C LEU A 116 -8.54 1.37 -13.79
N ASN A 117 -8.20 2.16 -14.82
CA ASN A 117 -8.31 1.73 -16.20
C ASN A 117 -7.11 0.86 -16.59
N SER A 118 -7.37 -0.41 -16.97
CA SER A 118 -6.34 -1.36 -17.38
C SER A 118 -5.49 -0.89 -18.57
N ASP A 119 -6.07 -0.05 -19.44
CA ASP A 119 -5.43 0.42 -20.67
C ASP A 119 -4.69 1.74 -20.50
N SER A 120 -4.81 2.39 -19.35
CA SER A 120 -4.13 3.66 -19.08
C SER A 120 -2.60 3.52 -19.13
N LYS A 121 -1.94 4.61 -19.50
CA LYS A 121 -0.47 4.69 -19.46
C LYS A 121 0.08 4.56 -18.05
N GLU A 122 -0.67 5.04 -17.06
CA GLU A 122 -0.34 4.98 -15.64
C GLU A 122 -0.31 3.53 -15.14
N ARG A 123 -1.36 2.75 -15.44
CA ARG A 123 -1.41 1.33 -15.11
C ARG A 123 -0.28 0.55 -15.77
N LYS A 124 -0.08 0.76 -17.06
CA LYS A 124 1.02 0.14 -17.82
C LYS A 124 2.38 0.49 -17.23
N ASN A 125 2.58 1.75 -16.79
CA ASN A 125 3.83 2.18 -16.14
C ASN A 125 4.07 1.46 -14.81
N ILE A 126 3.03 1.30 -13.95
CA ILE A 126 3.13 0.55 -12.70
C ILE A 126 3.64 -0.87 -12.98
N LEU A 127 2.97 -1.59 -13.88
CA LEU A 127 3.31 -2.97 -14.23
C LEU A 127 4.70 -3.08 -14.86
N LYS A 128 5.06 -2.18 -15.79
CA LYS A 128 6.40 -2.13 -16.42
C LYS A 128 7.52 -1.94 -15.39
N LYS A 129 7.26 -1.21 -14.31
CA LYS A 129 8.23 -1.02 -13.21
C LYS A 129 8.30 -2.19 -12.23
N GLY A 130 7.49 -3.23 -12.43
CA GLY A 130 7.50 -4.46 -11.63
C GLY A 130 6.64 -4.40 -10.37
N PHE A 131 5.68 -3.48 -10.31
CA PHE A 131 4.65 -3.42 -9.28
C PHE A 131 3.35 -4.03 -9.78
N ASN A 132 2.38 -4.18 -8.88
CA ASN A 132 1.06 -4.69 -9.20
C ASN A 132 -0.02 -3.68 -8.77
N VAL A 133 -1.21 -3.83 -9.35
CA VAL A 133 -2.43 -3.17 -8.88
C VAL A 133 -3.46 -4.25 -8.66
N ALA A 134 -3.95 -4.39 -7.43
CA ALA A 134 -4.95 -5.39 -7.09
C ALA A 134 -6.26 -5.15 -7.84
N LYS A 135 -6.97 -6.23 -8.12
CA LYS A 135 -8.26 -6.23 -8.79
C LYS A 135 -9.30 -6.88 -7.90
N PHE A 136 -10.54 -6.53 -8.12
CA PHE A 136 -11.66 -7.23 -7.50
C PHE A 136 -11.59 -8.73 -7.83
N GLY A 137 -11.66 -9.56 -6.80
CA GLY A 137 -11.60 -11.01 -6.93
C GLY A 137 -10.19 -11.61 -6.87
N ASP A 138 -9.12 -10.81 -6.79
CA ASP A 138 -7.77 -11.33 -6.54
C ASP A 138 -7.74 -12.12 -5.22
N LYS A 139 -7.04 -13.26 -5.20
CA LYS A 139 -6.89 -14.13 -4.03
C LYS A 139 -5.41 -14.21 -3.65
N PHE A 140 -5.12 -14.00 -2.38
CA PHE A 140 -3.79 -14.15 -1.78
C PHE A 140 -3.80 -15.38 -0.88
N TYR A 141 -3.00 -16.36 -1.20
CA TYR A 141 -2.91 -17.62 -0.45
C TYR A 141 -1.78 -17.50 0.58
N LEU A 142 -2.14 -17.61 1.85
CA LEU A 142 -1.25 -17.47 3.00
C LEU A 142 -0.87 -18.84 3.59
#